data_48fc509e87348ecd28d3537cc3c0ec6b
#
_entry.id   48fc509e87348ecd28d3537cc3c0ec6b
#
_cell.length_a   1.000
_cell.length_b   1.000
_cell.length_c   1.000
_cell.angle_alpha   90.00
_cell.angle_beta   90.00
_cell.angle_gamma   90.00
#
_symmetry.space_group_name_H-M   'P 1'
#
loop_
_entity.id
_entity.type
_entity.pdbx_description
1 polymer ?
#
loop_
_entity_poly.entity_id
_entity_poly.type
_entity_poly.pdbx_seq_one_letter_code
_entity_poly.pdbx_strand_id
1 'polypeptide(L)'
;MATTIRVPGAVLTEREHEVPLDHAKPKGPKLTIFSREVADPDGLDRPYLLFLQGGPGFEATRPTSPPTGWMARAMQDYRVLLLDQRGTGRSSSVDVVAGTPSEQAIYLAHFRADSIVRDAELIREELDVDRWSVL
;
A
#
# COMPACT_ATOMS: atom_id res chain seq x y z
N MET A 1 2.28 -2.75 13.85
CA MET A 1 2.28 -4.21 14.11
C MET A 1 2.05 -4.96 12.80
N ALA A 2 2.74 -6.04 12.59
CA ALA A 2 2.57 -6.88 11.41
C ALA A 2 1.82 -8.17 11.77
N THR A 3 0.89 -8.59 10.93
CA THR A 3 0.18 -9.86 11.06
C THR A 3 0.59 -10.78 9.91
N THR A 4 1.08 -11.97 10.24
CA THR A 4 1.51 -12.94 9.23
C THR A 4 0.52 -14.09 9.14
N ILE A 5 0.10 -14.41 7.92
CA ILE A 5 -0.86 -15.47 7.61
C ILE A 5 -0.23 -16.39 6.57
N ARG A 6 -0.24 -17.69 6.82
CA ARG A 6 0.19 -18.67 5.84
C ARG A 6 -1.01 -19.24 5.10
N VAL A 7 -0.95 -19.18 3.78
CA VAL A 7 -1.97 -19.76 2.88
C VAL A 7 -1.28 -20.72 1.91
N PRO A 8 -2.01 -21.61 1.23
CA PRO A 8 -1.40 -22.47 0.23
C PRO A 8 -0.63 -21.65 -0.84
N GLY A 9 0.67 -21.92 -0.97
CA GLY A 9 1.54 -21.30 -1.96
C GLY A 9 2.03 -19.87 -1.62
N ALA A 10 1.68 -19.30 -0.45
CA ALA A 10 2.15 -17.97 -0.10
C ALA A 10 2.18 -17.70 1.41
N VAL A 11 3.00 -16.75 1.80
CA VAL A 11 2.99 -16.12 3.12
C VAL A 11 2.54 -14.68 2.94
N LEU A 12 1.47 -14.31 3.63
CA LEU A 12 0.93 -12.95 3.62
C LEU A 12 1.36 -12.23 4.89
N THR A 13 1.93 -11.03 4.77
CA THR A 13 2.24 -10.18 5.92
C THR A 13 1.52 -8.84 5.76
N GLU A 14 0.59 -8.59 6.65
CA GLU A 14 -0.26 -7.39 6.65
C GLU A 14 0.27 -6.37 7.66
N ARG A 15 0.33 -5.09 7.23
CA ARG A 15 0.80 -3.96 8.05
C ARG A 15 -0.10 -2.76 7.86
N GLU A 16 -0.14 -1.95 8.91
CA GLU A 16 -0.71 -0.60 8.87
C GLU A 16 0.40 0.42 9.11
N HIS A 17 0.39 1.49 8.32
CA HIS A 17 1.39 2.54 8.34
C HIS A 17 0.71 3.88 8.59
N GLU A 18 1.27 4.69 9.46
CA GLU A 18 0.78 6.05 9.70
C GLU A 18 1.52 7.04 8.79
N VAL A 19 0.77 7.79 7.99
CA VAL A 19 1.31 8.80 7.07
C VAL A 19 0.62 10.15 7.27
N PRO A 20 1.26 11.28 6.93
CA PRO A 20 0.59 12.58 6.99
C PRO A 20 -0.55 12.67 5.95
N LEU A 21 -1.65 13.30 6.29
CA LEU A 21 -2.65 13.73 5.32
C LEU A 21 -2.01 14.66 4.30
N ASP A 22 -1.33 15.68 4.79
CA ASP A 22 -0.56 16.65 4.00
C ASP A 22 0.94 16.45 4.25
N HIS A 23 1.66 15.99 3.25
CA HIS A 23 3.11 15.77 3.36
C HIS A 23 3.92 17.04 3.60
N ALA A 24 3.37 18.22 3.29
CA ALA A 24 3.97 19.50 3.64
C ALA A 24 3.81 19.83 5.14
N LYS A 25 2.93 19.13 5.83
CA LYS A 25 2.62 19.30 7.26
C LYS A 25 2.72 17.97 8.01
N PRO A 26 3.93 17.41 8.16
CA PRO A 26 4.08 16.05 8.71
C PRO A 26 3.63 15.90 10.17
N LYS A 27 3.47 16.98 10.90
CA LYS A 27 2.93 17.00 12.27
C LYS A 27 1.41 17.21 12.33
N GLY A 28 0.75 17.40 11.19
CA GLY A 28 -0.69 17.59 11.07
C GLY A 28 -1.48 16.29 11.16
N PRO A 29 -2.73 16.28 10.67
CA PRO A 29 -3.58 15.09 10.63
C PRO A 29 -2.92 13.92 9.91
N LYS A 30 -3.22 12.71 10.36
CA LYS A 30 -2.67 11.45 9.84
C LYS A 30 -3.71 10.62 9.15
N LEU A 31 -3.22 9.78 8.24
CA LEU A 31 -3.97 8.70 7.62
C LEU A 31 -3.30 7.37 7.96
N THR A 32 -4.08 6.29 7.91
CA THR A 32 -3.57 4.92 7.96
C THR A 32 -3.52 4.37 6.54
N ILE A 33 -2.38 3.82 6.15
CA ILE A 33 -2.19 3.12 4.87
C ILE A 33 -2.00 1.64 5.18
N PHE A 34 -2.76 0.80 4.49
CA PHE A 34 -2.68 -0.65 4.61
C PHE A 34 -1.79 -1.22 3.51
N SER A 35 -0.93 -2.16 3.87
CA SER A 35 -0.13 -2.94 2.91
C SER A 35 -0.21 -4.43 3.20
N ARG A 36 -0.09 -5.24 2.14
CA ARG A 36 -0.02 -6.70 2.21
C ARG A 36 1.17 -7.18 1.39
N GLU A 37 2.12 -7.79 2.05
CA GLU A 37 3.22 -8.50 1.42
C GLU A 37 2.75 -9.90 1.04
N VAL A 38 3.02 -10.31 -0.18
CA VAL A 38 2.77 -11.67 -0.69
C VAL A 38 4.11 -12.26 -1.09
N ALA A 39 4.55 -13.28 -0.40
CA ALA A 39 5.85 -13.90 -0.62
C ALA A 39 5.75 -15.41 -0.80
N ASP A 40 6.66 -15.97 -1.60
CA ASP A 40 6.91 -17.40 -1.62
C ASP A 40 7.43 -17.84 -0.24
N PRO A 41 6.99 -18.97 0.33
CA PRO A 41 7.53 -19.48 1.61
C PRO A 41 9.05 -19.61 1.64
N ASP A 42 9.68 -19.87 0.49
CA ASP A 42 11.12 -19.98 0.33
C ASP A 42 11.79 -18.66 -0.13
N GLY A 43 11.04 -17.57 -0.20
CA GLY A 43 11.50 -16.28 -0.72
C GLY A 43 11.23 -15.09 0.20
N LEU A 44 11.25 -15.30 1.52
CA LEU A 44 10.96 -14.24 2.50
C LEU A 44 12.04 -13.17 2.61
N ASP A 45 13.18 -13.39 1.99
CA ASP A 45 14.33 -12.47 1.92
C ASP A 45 14.53 -11.82 0.56
N ARG A 46 13.70 -12.15 -0.43
CA ARG A 46 13.75 -11.56 -1.77
C ARG A 46 13.47 -10.06 -1.73
N PRO A 47 14.00 -9.28 -2.70
CA PRO A 47 13.70 -7.85 -2.78
C PRO A 47 12.21 -7.58 -2.99
N TYR A 48 11.77 -6.36 -2.70
CA TYR A 48 10.38 -5.97 -2.87
C TYR A 48 10.05 -5.54 -4.30
N LEU A 49 8.86 -5.92 -4.76
CA LEU A 49 8.18 -5.35 -5.90
C LEU A 49 6.91 -4.64 -5.38
N LEU A 50 6.91 -3.32 -5.40
CA LEU A 50 5.73 -2.54 -5.05
C LEU A 50 4.73 -2.58 -6.20
N PHE A 51 3.52 -3.05 -5.94
CA PHE A 51 2.41 -3.00 -6.89
C PHE A 51 1.48 -1.84 -6.55
N LEU A 52 1.26 -0.94 -7.49
CA LEU A 52 0.34 0.18 -7.41
C LEU A 52 -0.86 -0.07 -8.31
N GLN A 53 -2.00 -0.36 -7.70
CA GLN A 53 -3.25 -0.58 -8.44
C GLN A 53 -3.61 0.64 -9.27
N GLY A 54 -3.89 0.42 -10.54
CA GLY A 54 -4.25 1.49 -11.48
C GLY A 54 -5.60 2.13 -11.20
N GLY A 55 -5.75 3.36 -11.66
CA GLY A 55 -6.95 4.16 -11.48
C GLY A 55 -6.58 5.58 -11.04
N PRO A 56 -6.03 5.83 -9.84
CA PRO A 56 -6.23 5.08 -8.60
C PRO A 56 -7.69 5.12 -8.13
N GLY A 57 -8.12 4.22 -7.27
CA GLY A 57 -9.49 4.24 -6.73
C GLY A 57 -9.97 2.90 -6.18
N PHE A 58 -9.20 1.85 -6.35
CA PHE A 58 -9.52 0.52 -5.87
C PHE A 58 -8.38 -0.05 -5.03
N GLU A 59 -8.73 -0.95 -4.10
CA GLU A 59 -7.76 -1.70 -3.32
C GLU A 59 -6.91 -2.63 -4.20
N ALA A 60 -5.72 -2.96 -3.72
CA ALA A 60 -4.93 -4.05 -4.26
C ALA A 60 -5.51 -5.39 -3.77
N THR A 61 -6.17 -6.11 -4.64
CA THR A 61 -6.98 -7.29 -4.31
C THR A 61 -6.18 -8.35 -3.55
N ARG A 62 -6.72 -8.79 -2.42
CA ARG A 62 -6.15 -9.89 -1.65
C ARG A 62 -6.20 -11.19 -2.43
N PRO A 63 -5.08 -11.95 -2.54
CA PRO A 63 -5.12 -13.30 -3.06
C PRO A 63 -6.00 -14.21 -2.20
N THR A 64 -6.99 -14.87 -2.82
CA THR A 64 -7.92 -15.83 -2.17
C THR A 64 -7.63 -17.28 -2.55
N SER A 65 -6.67 -17.47 -3.44
CA SER A 65 -6.18 -18.76 -3.92
C SER A 65 -4.68 -18.69 -4.12
N PRO A 66 -3.97 -19.82 -4.33
CA PRO A 66 -2.54 -19.76 -4.66
C PRO A 66 -2.30 -18.79 -5.81
N PRO A 67 -1.30 -17.89 -5.70
CA PRO A 67 -1.02 -16.89 -6.73
C PRO A 67 -0.79 -17.53 -8.10
N THR A 68 -1.33 -16.90 -9.13
CA THR A 68 -1.19 -17.32 -10.53
C THR A 68 -0.78 -16.14 -11.41
N GLY A 69 -0.51 -16.41 -12.68
CA GLY A 69 -0.21 -15.36 -13.65
C GLY A 69 1.01 -14.52 -13.28
N TRP A 70 0.87 -13.20 -13.41
CA TRP A 70 1.95 -12.25 -13.16
C TRP A 70 2.49 -12.32 -11.73
N MET A 71 1.59 -12.51 -10.75
CA MET A 71 1.99 -12.55 -9.33
C MET A 71 2.83 -13.79 -9.04
N ALA A 72 2.43 -14.96 -9.55
CA ALA A 72 3.23 -16.18 -9.42
C ALA A 72 4.61 -16.02 -10.04
N ARG A 73 4.69 -15.36 -11.21
CA ARG A 73 5.98 -15.06 -11.85
C ARG A 73 6.82 -14.08 -11.02
N ALA A 74 6.21 -13.02 -10.54
CA ALA A 74 6.90 -12.02 -9.73
C ALA A 74 7.44 -12.61 -8.44
N MET A 75 6.71 -13.50 -7.79
CA MET A 75 7.12 -14.13 -6.53
C MET A 75 8.36 -15.02 -6.66
N GLN A 76 8.74 -15.44 -7.86
CA GLN A 76 9.99 -16.17 -8.07
C GLN A 76 11.24 -15.31 -7.77
N ASP A 77 11.13 -14.00 -7.96
CA ASP A 77 12.26 -13.08 -7.80
C ASP A 77 12.03 -12.03 -6.70
N TYR A 78 10.78 -11.81 -6.29
CA TYR A 78 10.38 -10.73 -5.39
C TYR A 78 9.42 -11.18 -4.28
N ARG A 79 9.35 -10.35 -3.23
CA ARG A 79 8.19 -10.24 -2.37
C ARG A 79 7.30 -9.16 -2.96
N VAL A 80 6.05 -9.48 -3.26
CA VAL A 80 5.11 -8.51 -3.86
C VAL A 80 4.43 -7.73 -2.74
N LEU A 81 4.59 -6.41 -2.72
CA LEU A 81 3.94 -5.52 -1.76
C LEU A 81 2.72 -4.90 -2.42
N LEU A 82 1.55 -5.35 -2.01
CA LEU A 82 0.25 -4.82 -2.41
C LEU A 82 -0.09 -3.65 -1.49
N LEU A 83 -0.25 -2.46 -2.07
CA LEU A 83 -0.54 -1.23 -1.33
C LEU A 83 -1.99 -0.80 -1.60
N ASP A 84 -2.80 -0.73 -0.56
CA ASP A 84 -4.06 0.00 -0.62
C ASP A 84 -3.73 1.48 -0.53
N GLN A 85 -3.82 2.17 -1.65
CA GLN A 85 -3.50 3.59 -1.72
C GLN A 85 -4.46 4.39 -0.85
N ARG A 86 -4.04 5.58 -0.39
CA ARG A 86 -4.90 6.44 0.43
C ARG A 86 -6.28 6.60 -0.21
N GLY A 87 -7.33 6.49 0.59
CA GLY A 87 -8.72 6.53 0.13
C GLY A 87 -9.27 5.22 -0.40
N THR A 88 -8.53 4.12 -0.38
CA THR A 88 -8.95 2.83 -0.93
C THR A 88 -8.85 1.69 0.08
N GLY A 89 -9.60 0.61 -0.15
CA GLY A 89 -9.51 -0.66 0.57
C GLY A 89 -9.53 -0.50 2.08
N ARG A 90 -8.52 -1.06 2.73
CA ARG A 90 -8.34 -1.01 4.19
C ARG A 90 -7.59 0.23 4.67
N SER A 91 -7.09 1.05 3.77
CA SER A 91 -6.54 2.36 4.10
C SER A 91 -7.64 3.34 4.50
N SER A 92 -7.26 4.48 5.10
CA SER A 92 -8.22 5.54 5.46
C SER A 92 -9.06 5.93 4.24
N SER A 93 -10.39 5.90 4.40
CA SER A 93 -11.35 6.15 3.31
C SER A 93 -11.66 7.64 3.15
N VAL A 94 -12.26 7.99 2.01
CA VAL A 94 -12.78 9.34 1.70
C VAL A 94 -14.27 9.31 1.35
N ASP A 95 -15.00 8.33 1.88
CA ASP A 95 -16.40 8.09 1.51
C ASP A 95 -17.32 9.27 1.80
N VAL A 96 -17.05 10.01 2.87
CA VAL A 96 -17.81 11.20 3.26
C VAL A 96 -16.86 12.36 3.52
N VAL A 97 -16.99 13.41 2.73
CA VAL A 97 -16.24 14.65 2.90
C VAL A 97 -17.17 15.74 3.41
N ALA A 98 -16.92 16.16 4.66
CA ALA A 98 -17.66 17.24 5.29
C ALA A 98 -17.14 18.63 4.88
N GLY A 99 -17.96 19.67 5.10
CA GLY A 99 -17.58 21.05 4.88
C GLY A 99 -18.14 21.67 3.60
N THR A 100 -17.69 22.88 3.29
CA THR A 100 -18.05 23.61 2.09
C THR A 100 -17.39 22.98 0.84
N PRO A 101 -17.88 23.25 -0.38
CA PRO A 101 -17.22 22.77 -1.60
C PRO A 101 -15.72 23.13 -1.69
N SER A 102 -15.34 24.33 -1.23
CA SER A 102 -13.94 24.74 -1.20
C SER A 102 -13.11 23.95 -0.20
N GLU A 103 -13.63 23.68 0.99
CA GLU A 103 -12.98 22.85 2.01
C GLU A 103 -12.83 21.41 1.53
N GLN A 104 -13.87 20.88 0.90
CA GLN A 104 -13.84 19.54 0.29
C GLN A 104 -12.76 19.43 -0.80
N ALA A 105 -12.66 20.42 -1.66
CA ALA A 105 -11.65 20.46 -2.73
C ALA A 105 -10.23 20.47 -2.17
N ILE A 106 -9.96 21.25 -1.12
CA ILE A 106 -8.67 21.30 -0.43
C ILE A 106 -8.34 19.92 0.17
N TYR A 107 -9.29 19.30 0.84
CA TYR A 107 -9.11 17.97 1.44
C TYR A 107 -8.82 16.91 0.36
N LEU A 108 -9.65 16.85 -0.69
CA LEU A 108 -9.51 15.86 -1.77
C LEU A 108 -8.22 16.03 -2.58
N ALA A 109 -7.64 17.23 -2.61
CA ALA A 109 -6.35 17.46 -3.26
C ALA A 109 -5.22 16.64 -2.65
N HIS A 110 -5.36 16.16 -1.40
CA HIS A 110 -4.38 15.29 -0.74
C HIS A 110 -4.47 13.82 -1.19
N PHE A 111 -5.46 13.44 -2.00
CA PHE A 111 -5.67 12.06 -2.49
C PHE A 111 -5.25 11.90 -3.96
N ARG A 112 -4.18 12.57 -4.36
CA ARG A 112 -3.63 12.55 -5.71
C ARG A 112 -2.36 11.68 -5.77
N ALA A 113 -1.91 11.41 -6.98
CA ALA A 113 -0.78 10.53 -7.24
C ALA A 113 0.52 10.94 -6.53
N ASP A 114 0.79 12.24 -6.42
CA ASP A 114 1.97 12.74 -5.72
C ASP A 114 1.98 12.36 -4.23
N SER A 115 0.83 12.42 -3.57
CA SER A 115 0.70 11.97 -2.17
C SER A 115 0.84 10.45 -2.04
N ILE A 116 0.31 9.69 -2.97
CA ILE A 116 0.45 8.24 -3.02
C ILE A 116 1.92 7.83 -3.13
N VAL A 117 2.68 8.49 -3.99
CA VAL A 117 4.13 8.24 -4.15
C VAL A 117 4.89 8.56 -2.87
N ARG A 118 4.53 9.65 -2.19
CA ARG A 118 5.16 10.01 -0.90
C ARG A 118 4.80 9.05 0.22
N ASP A 119 3.59 8.51 0.25
CA ASP A 119 3.22 7.43 1.18
C ASP A 119 4.07 6.20 0.93
N ALA A 120 4.21 5.79 -0.33
CA ALA A 120 5.03 4.65 -0.69
C ALA A 120 6.49 4.83 -0.26
N GLU A 121 7.02 6.04 -0.40
CA GLU A 121 8.39 6.36 0.03
C GLU A 121 8.57 6.27 1.55
N LEU A 122 7.62 6.77 2.33
CA LEU A 122 7.64 6.62 3.79
C LEU A 122 7.57 5.13 4.21
N ILE A 123 6.75 4.34 3.52
CA ILE A 123 6.64 2.90 3.78
C ILE A 123 7.95 2.19 3.43
N ARG A 124 8.59 2.56 2.33
CA ARG A 124 9.90 2.04 1.96
C ARG A 124 10.93 2.26 3.07
N GLU A 125 11.00 3.48 3.59
CA GLU A 125 11.89 3.86 4.69
C GLU A 125 11.55 3.09 5.98
N GLU A 126 10.26 2.96 6.32
CA GLU A 126 9.81 2.22 7.50
C GLU A 126 10.18 0.72 7.42
N LEU A 127 10.17 0.14 6.23
CA LEU A 127 10.56 -1.25 5.99
C LEU A 127 12.09 -1.42 5.89
N ASP A 128 12.86 -0.34 6.06
CA ASP A 128 14.33 -0.34 5.94
C ASP A 128 14.83 -0.90 4.59
N VAL A 129 14.20 -0.46 3.51
CA VAL A 129 14.48 -0.88 2.14
C VAL A 129 15.16 0.26 1.38
N ASP A 130 16.39 0.04 0.91
CA ASP A 130 17.13 1.06 0.15
C ASP A 130 16.43 1.41 -1.16
N ARG A 131 15.91 0.41 -1.85
CA ARG A 131 15.21 0.55 -3.11
C ARG A 131 14.32 -0.65 -3.39
N TRP A 132 13.30 -0.45 -4.20
CA TRP A 132 12.44 -1.52 -4.71
C TRP A 132 12.10 -1.31 -6.18
N SER A 133 11.61 -2.36 -6.82
CA SER A 133 10.99 -2.27 -8.15
C SER A 133 9.53 -1.88 -7.99
N VAL A 134 8.96 -1.24 -9.01
CA VAL A 134 7.56 -0.79 -9.03
C VAL A 134 6.86 -1.33 -10.27
N LEU A 135 5.63 -1.80 -10.10
CA LEU A 135 4.74 -2.27 -11.17
C LEU A 135 3.41 -1.53 -11.13
#